data_8ff6d75a8a9c5139c9726a64fb85662b
#
_entry.id   8ff6d75a8a9c5139c9726a64fb85662b
#
_cell.length_a   1.000
_cell.length_b   1.000
_cell.length_c   1.000
_cell.angle_alpha   90.00
_cell.angle_beta   90.00
_cell.angle_gamma   90.00
#
_symmetry.space_group_name_H-M   'P 1'
#
loop_
_entity.id
_entity.type
_entity.pdbx_description
1 polymer ?
#
loop_
_entity_poly.entity_id
_entity_poly.type
_entity_poly.pdbx_seq_one_letter_code
_entity_poly.pdbx_strand_id
1 'polypeptide(L)'
;MFKNSLKRITLLWSLLCFALLVQAQAPSGYYNKAKGAKGKALKTALYSVISAHKQLSYDYLWTAYKTTDVRPDGKIWDIYSNATNYVPGSKSQGASASKEGDGYNREHSMPKSWFSKAAPMVTDLMHVIPTDVHVNGRRSNYPYGETKGEKYSSKDGFSKLGNCTVPGYSGIVFEPADEYKGDVARIYFYMATCYENRISSWSSPMLSGNSYPAYADWAITMLLRWAQEDPVSQKEIDRNNAVYKIQGNRNPFVDYPGLEQYVWGSKTSTAFDPDNYSGGSVDPTPDPKPEPSEIVAPTFSPVAGVVEKGTTVTISTTTQGATVYYTVNQGELQTAYMSASVQINENSTIKAYAMLGDSKSEEVSATYTLPSQPVVGDNVYTLVTDESKLQAGKNYLMVCPSKSLALSCAAPEERFRKGTEVYINTDNTIETDVNANNGPLAIVLGGSKGAWTLYDSVNKLYLAVVTDKNQLNSVQELNDNALWDILVTADGEATISNAVYSKRSIRYNPSSPRFATYTQGQ
;
A
#
# COMPACT_ATOMS: atom_id res chain seq x y z
N MET A 1 -20.94 -58.79 -27.58
CA MET A 1 -21.54 -57.48 -27.28
C MET A 1 -20.63 -56.73 -26.35
N PHE A 2 -19.72 -55.95 -26.89
CA PHE A 2 -18.68 -55.25 -26.12
C PHE A 2 -19.07 -53.78 -25.95
N LYS A 3 -19.18 -53.32 -24.71
CA LYS A 3 -19.29 -51.91 -24.37
C LYS A 3 -17.87 -51.35 -24.22
N ASN A 4 -17.43 -50.51 -25.15
CA ASN A 4 -16.21 -49.75 -25.05
C ASN A 4 -16.44 -48.47 -24.24
N SER A 5 -15.77 -48.41 -23.10
CA SER A 5 -15.67 -47.25 -22.24
C SER A 5 -14.57 -46.34 -22.78
N LEU A 6 -14.92 -45.17 -23.32
CA LEU A 6 -13.96 -44.15 -23.75
C LEU A 6 -13.51 -43.37 -22.52
N LYS A 7 -12.31 -43.61 -22.07
CA LYS A 7 -11.62 -42.74 -21.10
C LYS A 7 -11.22 -41.42 -21.79
N ARG A 8 -11.84 -40.34 -21.41
CA ARG A 8 -11.38 -38.99 -21.78
C ARG A 8 -10.11 -38.66 -21.00
N ILE A 9 -8.98 -38.64 -21.70
CA ILE A 9 -7.72 -38.08 -21.21
C ILE A 9 -7.85 -36.57 -21.40
N THR A 10 -8.05 -35.87 -20.31
CA THR A 10 -7.95 -34.40 -20.28
C THR A 10 -6.44 -34.05 -20.21
N LEU A 11 -5.89 -33.67 -21.34
CA LEU A 11 -4.53 -33.12 -21.42
C LEU A 11 -4.58 -31.71 -20.84
N LEU A 12 -4.08 -31.54 -19.61
CA LEU A 12 -3.78 -30.23 -19.05
C LEU A 12 -2.57 -29.67 -19.80
N TRP A 13 -2.79 -28.75 -20.72
CA TRP A 13 -1.76 -27.88 -21.23
C TRP A 13 -1.48 -26.85 -20.15
N SER A 14 -0.43 -27.08 -19.37
CA SER A 14 0.21 -26.02 -18.60
C SER A 14 0.89 -25.08 -19.61
N LEU A 15 0.23 -23.94 -19.86
CA LEU A 15 0.87 -22.81 -20.53
C LEU A 15 1.96 -22.32 -19.58
N LEU A 16 3.18 -22.83 -19.77
CA LEU A 16 4.38 -22.24 -19.21
C LEU A 16 4.60 -20.96 -20.03
N CYS A 17 4.07 -19.83 -19.57
CA CYS A 17 4.47 -18.52 -20.04
C CYS A 17 5.95 -18.36 -19.68
N PHE A 18 6.85 -18.74 -20.58
CA PHE A 18 8.17 -18.16 -20.62
C PHE A 18 7.97 -16.69 -20.95
N ALA A 19 7.98 -15.83 -19.95
CA ALA A 19 8.25 -14.43 -20.15
C ALA A 19 9.66 -14.38 -20.78
N LEU A 20 9.70 -14.22 -22.10
CA LEU A 20 10.91 -13.81 -22.79
C LEU A 20 11.21 -12.43 -22.18
N LEU A 21 12.20 -12.40 -21.28
CA LEU A 21 12.82 -11.16 -20.85
C LEU A 21 13.33 -10.50 -22.14
N VAL A 22 12.58 -9.54 -22.65
CA VAL A 22 13.03 -8.67 -23.75
C VAL A 22 14.08 -7.74 -23.11
N GLN A 23 15.30 -8.24 -23.00
CA GLN A 23 16.42 -7.40 -22.64
C GLN A 23 16.62 -6.37 -23.78
N ALA A 24 16.78 -5.10 -23.40
CA ALA A 24 17.27 -4.08 -24.31
C ALA A 24 18.64 -4.55 -24.85
N GLN A 25 18.65 -5.14 -26.01
CA GLN A 25 19.87 -5.79 -26.52
C GLN A 25 20.67 -4.80 -27.33
N ALA A 26 21.69 -4.22 -26.71
CA ALA A 26 22.72 -3.50 -27.42
C ALA A 26 23.40 -4.45 -28.43
N PRO A 27 23.88 -3.95 -29.58
CA PRO A 27 24.66 -4.77 -30.51
C PRO A 27 25.82 -5.45 -29.79
N SER A 28 26.11 -6.71 -30.17
CA SER A 28 27.21 -7.46 -29.58
C SER A 28 28.51 -6.65 -29.59
N GLY A 29 29.18 -6.59 -28.46
CA GLY A 29 30.44 -5.85 -28.31
C GLY A 29 30.31 -4.33 -28.21
N TYR A 30 29.10 -3.76 -28.26
CA TYR A 30 28.90 -2.31 -28.20
C TYR A 30 29.57 -1.66 -26.98
N TYR A 31 29.53 -2.33 -25.81
CA TYR A 31 30.09 -1.83 -24.55
C TYR A 31 31.45 -2.47 -24.17
N ASN A 32 32.13 -3.16 -25.10
CA ASN A 32 33.41 -3.83 -24.79
C ASN A 32 34.49 -2.90 -24.23
N LYS A 33 34.50 -1.62 -24.64
CA LYS A 33 35.44 -0.63 -24.11
C LYS A 33 35.25 -0.34 -22.62
N ALA A 34 34.07 -0.63 -22.08
CA ALA A 34 33.75 -0.41 -20.67
C ALA A 34 33.97 -1.67 -19.80
N LYS A 35 34.27 -2.82 -20.41
CA LYS A 35 34.49 -4.08 -19.69
C LYS A 35 35.66 -3.97 -18.71
N GLY A 36 35.45 -4.41 -17.47
CA GLY A 36 36.44 -4.38 -16.39
C GLY A 36 36.57 -3.02 -15.67
N ALA A 37 35.98 -1.94 -16.22
CA ALA A 37 36.04 -0.62 -15.60
C ALA A 37 35.14 -0.51 -14.36
N LYS A 38 35.43 0.43 -13.46
CA LYS A 38 34.77 0.63 -12.15
C LYS A 38 34.56 2.12 -11.86
N GLY A 39 33.48 2.46 -11.18
CA GLY A 39 33.23 3.82 -10.64
C GLY A 39 33.48 4.92 -11.67
N LYS A 40 34.33 5.89 -11.33
CA LYS A 40 34.71 7.00 -12.22
C LYS A 40 35.29 6.50 -13.55
N ALA A 41 36.14 5.47 -13.53
CA ALA A 41 36.73 4.92 -14.75
C ALA A 41 35.68 4.26 -15.65
N LEU A 42 34.66 3.64 -15.07
CA LEU A 42 33.53 3.09 -15.81
C LEU A 42 32.74 4.21 -16.52
N LYS A 43 32.47 5.31 -15.83
CA LYS A 43 31.80 6.48 -16.44
C LYS A 43 32.58 6.99 -17.65
N THR A 44 33.90 7.15 -17.53
CA THR A 44 34.75 7.61 -18.63
C THR A 44 34.81 6.59 -19.78
N ALA A 45 34.83 5.31 -19.48
CA ALA A 45 34.77 4.25 -20.50
C ALA A 45 33.44 4.29 -21.26
N LEU A 46 32.32 4.40 -20.55
CA LEU A 46 30.99 4.56 -21.16
C LEU A 46 30.90 5.84 -22.00
N TYR A 47 31.46 6.99 -21.51
CA TYR A 47 31.58 8.19 -22.32
C TYR A 47 32.25 7.91 -23.69
N SER A 48 33.34 7.17 -23.71
CA SER A 48 34.04 6.82 -24.95
C SER A 48 33.21 5.97 -25.92
N VAL A 49 32.16 5.29 -25.42
CA VAL A 49 31.24 4.47 -26.22
C VAL A 49 30.10 5.30 -26.79
N ILE A 50 29.48 6.17 -25.95
CA ILE A 50 28.18 6.79 -26.28
C ILE A 50 28.25 8.25 -26.73
N SER A 51 29.40 8.93 -26.56
CA SER A 51 29.53 10.36 -26.83
C SER A 51 29.58 10.69 -28.33
N ALA A 52 30.00 9.75 -29.16
CA ALA A 52 30.06 9.93 -30.62
C ALA A 52 28.71 9.53 -31.24
N HIS A 53 27.80 10.49 -31.31
CA HIS A 53 26.48 10.27 -31.89
C HIS A 53 26.16 11.33 -32.94
N LYS A 54 25.19 11.01 -33.80
CA LYS A 54 24.74 11.94 -34.88
C LYS A 54 23.99 13.10 -34.24
N GLN A 55 24.45 14.32 -34.51
CA GLN A 55 23.72 15.53 -34.17
C GLN A 55 22.54 15.69 -35.14
N LEU A 56 21.34 15.91 -34.61
CA LEU A 56 20.13 16.13 -35.36
C LEU A 56 19.85 17.64 -35.57
N SER A 57 18.98 17.98 -36.51
CA SER A 57 18.41 19.33 -36.56
C SER A 57 17.26 19.42 -35.52
N TYR A 58 17.02 20.65 -35.02
CA TYR A 58 15.96 20.87 -34.05
C TYR A 58 14.57 20.51 -34.60
N ASP A 59 14.34 20.75 -35.88
CA ASP A 59 13.05 20.42 -36.53
C ASP A 59 12.89 18.90 -36.78
N TYR A 60 13.99 18.18 -36.96
CA TYR A 60 13.93 16.73 -37.13
C TYR A 60 13.39 15.99 -35.89
N LEU A 61 13.49 16.57 -34.69
CA LEU A 61 12.93 16.01 -33.49
C LEU A 61 11.43 15.70 -33.62
N TRP A 62 10.67 16.54 -34.33
CA TRP A 62 9.25 16.28 -34.60
C TRP A 62 9.02 15.00 -35.42
N THR A 63 9.92 14.73 -36.36
CA THR A 63 9.87 13.48 -37.14
C THR A 63 10.25 12.29 -36.31
N ALA A 64 11.28 12.43 -35.47
CA ALA A 64 11.76 11.38 -34.59
C ALA A 64 10.68 10.91 -33.61
N TYR A 65 9.93 11.82 -32.99
CA TYR A 65 8.88 11.50 -32.03
C TYR A 65 7.80 10.57 -32.56
N LYS A 66 7.60 10.51 -33.89
CA LYS A 66 6.66 9.57 -34.53
C LYS A 66 7.03 8.09 -34.29
N THR A 67 8.27 7.83 -33.90
CA THR A 67 8.78 6.46 -33.66
C THR A 67 9.45 6.27 -32.31
N THR A 68 9.90 7.37 -31.66
CA THR A 68 10.61 7.28 -30.37
C THR A 68 9.70 7.50 -29.17
N ASP A 69 8.61 8.25 -29.35
CA ASP A 69 7.82 8.74 -28.22
C ASP A 69 6.30 8.59 -28.48
N VAL A 70 5.91 7.45 -29.06
CA VAL A 70 4.49 7.11 -29.28
C VAL A 70 4.07 5.88 -28.50
N ARG A 71 2.89 5.96 -27.94
CA ARG A 71 2.22 4.85 -27.27
C ARG A 71 1.70 3.82 -28.29
N PRO A 72 1.34 2.60 -27.86
CA PRO A 72 0.74 1.58 -28.74
C PRO A 72 -0.53 2.06 -29.47
N ASP A 73 -1.27 3.02 -28.91
CA ASP A 73 -2.45 3.63 -29.52
C ASP A 73 -2.12 4.74 -30.56
N GLY A 74 -0.85 4.96 -30.84
CA GLY A 74 -0.36 5.96 -31.80
C GLY A 74 -0.37 7.41 -31.30
N LYS A 75 -0.60 7.64 -30.01
CA LYS A 75 -0.54 8.97 -29.40
C LYS A 75 0.85 9.27 -28.84
N ILE A 76 1.16 10.55 -28.67
CA ILE A 76 2.40 10.98 -28.00
C ILE A 76 2.43 10.45 -26.57
N TRP A 77 3.58 9.98 -26.18
CA TRP A 77 3.89 9.64 -24.80
C TRP A 77 4.30 10.90 -24.05
N ASP A 78 3.39 11.46 -23.27
CA ASP A 78 3.62 12.67 -22.50
C ASP A 78 3.89 12.29 -21.03
N ILE A 79 5.13 12.48 -20.58
CA ILE A 79 5.52 12.13 -19.21
C ILE A 79 5.22 13.23 -18.17
N TYR A 80 4.64 14.35 -18.59
CA TYR A 80 4.27 15.45 -17.70
C TYR A 80 2.77 15.55 -17.45
N SER A 81 1.94 14.88 -18.28
CA SER A 81 0.50 14.88 -18.13
C SER A 81 -0.10 13.55 -18.59
N ASN A 82 -0.97 12.97 -17.75
CA ASN A 82 -1.79 11.80 -18.11
C ASN A 82 -3.09 12.19 -18.83
N ALA A 83 -3.44 13.48 -18.87
CA ALA A 83 -4.68 13.98 -19.44
C ALA A 83 -4.60 14.24 -20.94
N THR A 84 -3.44 14.07 -21.58
CA THR A 84 -3.19 14.43 -22.98
C THR A 84 -3.26 13.22 -23.92
N ASN A 85 -3.71 13.46 -25.15
CA ASN A 85 -3.86 12.44 -26.19
C ASN A 85 -3.43 13.00 -27.56
N TYR A 86 -2.25 13.61 -27.62
CA TYR A 86 -1.74 14.25 -28.83
C TYR A 86 -1.41 13.25 -29.93
N VAL A 87 -1.81 13.59 -31.15
CA VAL A 87 -1.43 12.83 -32.35
C VAL A 87 -0.16 13.45 -32.93
N PRO A 88 0.90 12.67 -33.20
CA PRO A 88 2.13 13.18 -33.79
C PRO A 88 1.86 13.90 -35.12
N GLY A 89 2.38 15.13 -35.30
CA GLY A 89 2.19 15.94 -36.51
C GLY A 89 0.83 16.62 -36.61
N SER A 90 -0.03 16.54 -35.60
CA SER A 90 -1.32 17.27 -35.56
C SER A 90 -1.13 18.76 -35.27
N LYS A 91 -2.24 19.52 -35.26
CA LYS A 91 -2.27 20.94 -34.91
C LYS A 91 -1.77 21.22 -33.46
N SER A 92 -1.75 20.23 -32.60
CA SER A 92 -1.23 20.34 -31.22
C SER A 92 0.29 20.41 -31.16
N GLN A 93 0.99 20.03 -32.26
CA GLN A 93 2.45 20.05 -32.32
C GLN A 93 2.98 21.47 -32.34
N GLY A 94 3.75 21.89 -31.35
CA GLY A 94 4.33 23.22 -31.26
C GLY A 94 3.32 24.34 -31.04
N ALA A 95 2.07 24.03 -30.72
CA ALA A 95 1.04 25.03 -30.45
C ALA A 95 1.38 25.86 -29.22
N SER A 96 0.89 27.10 -29.16
CA SER A 96 0.84 27.88 -27.95
C SER A 96 -0.25 27.33 -27.04
N ALA A 97 0.01 27.26 -25.74
CA ALA A 97 -0.97 26.75 -24.76
C ALA A 97 -1.28 27.76 -23.69
N SER A 98 -2.56 27.89 -23.37
CA SER A 98 -3.05 28.61 -22.19
C SER A 98 -3.33 27.68 -21.02
N LYS A 99 -3.60 26.41 -21.31
CA LYS A 99 -3.91 25.36 -20.34
C LYS A 99 -3.32 24.01 -20.77
N GLU A 100 -3.29 23.09 -19.85
CA GLU A 100 -2.96 21.69 -20.10
C GLU A 100 -3.95 21.07 -21.12
N GLY A 101 -3.42 20.33 -22.09
CA GLY A 101 -4.20 19.72 -23.17
C GLY A 101 -4.25 20.53 -24.48
N ASP A 102 -3.76 21.78 -24.51
CA ASP A 102 -3.81 22.61 -25.72
C ASP A 102 -2.77 22.20 -26.78
N GLY A 103 -1.60 21.67 -26.36
CA GLY A 103 -0.57 21.26 -27.29
C GLY A 103 0.67 20.71 -26.61
N TYR A 104 1.60 20.18 -27.42
CA TYR A 104 2.86 19.63 -26.94
C TYR A 104 4.06 20.27 -27.64
N ASN A 105 5.20 20.28 -26.94
CA ASN A 105 6.45 20.81 -27.46
C ASN A 105 7.65 19.90 -27.14
N ARG A 106 8.84 20.37 -27.48
CA ARG A 106 10.13 19.68 -27.26
C ARG A 106 10.65 20.08 -25.90
N GLU A 107 10.43 19.22 -24.91
CA GLU A 107 10.95 19.39 -23.57
C GLU A 107 12.42 18.95 -23.51
N HIS A 108 13.27 19.80 -22.95
CA HIS A 108 14.61 19.44 -22.54
C HIS A 108 14.59 18.99 -21.09
N SER A 109 14.51 17.69 -20.82
CA SER A 109 14.45 17.14 -19.47
C SER A 109 15.59 17.67 -18.59
N MET A 110 16.80 17.79 -19.14
CA MET A 110 17.86 18.65 -18.61
C MET A 110 17.74 20.03 -19.28
N PRO A 111 17.35 21.09 -18.54
CA PRO A 111 17.06 22.40 -19.11
C PRO A 111 18.17 22.93 -20.01
N LYS A 112 17.81 23.34 -21.23
CA LYS A 112 18.80 23.86 -22.18
C LYS A 112 19.54 25.11 -21.71
N SER A 113 18.98 25.84 -20.76
CA SER A 113 19.66 26.97 -20.10
C SER A 113 20.90 26.55 -19.32
N TRP A 114 20.93 25.33 -18.76
CA TRP A 114 22.05 24.84 -17.97
C TRP A 114 23.33 24.66 -18.79
N PHE A 115 23.19 24.35 -20.08
CA PHE A 115 24.28 24.18 -21.04
C PHE A 115 24.28 25.24 -22.17
N SER A 116 23.69 26.42 -21.92
CA SER A 116 23.69 27.57 -22.84
C SER A 116 23.11 27.25 -24.22
N LYS A 117 22.17 26.33 -24.34
CA LYS A 117 21.53 25.85 -25.58
C LYS A 117 22.53 25.27 -26.60
N ALA A 118 23.69 24.83 -26.14
CA ALA A 118 24.76 24.35 -27.00
C ALA A 118 24.42 23.00 -27.66
N ALA A 119 24.92 22.83 -28.88
CA ALA A 119 24.90 21.54 -29.56
C ALA A 119 26.06 20.64 -29.08
N PRO A 120 25.93 19.32 -29.14
CA PRO A 120 24.78 18.55 -29.68
C PRO A 120 23.63 18.39 -28.68
N MET A 121 23.79 18.76 -27.39
CA MET A 121 22.81 18.54 -26.29
C MET A 121 21.42 19.04 -26.64
N VAL A 122 21.30 20.20 -27.31
CA VAL A 122 20.01 20.83 -27.63
C VAL A 122 19.13 20.00 -28.58
N THR A 123 19.69 18.98 -29.21
CA THR A 123 18.98 18.11 -30.16
C THR A 123 19.17 16.62 -29.86
N ASP A 124 19.71 16.28 -28.70
CA ASP A 124 19.91 14.90 -28.32
C ASP A 124 18.60 14.26 -27.87
N LEU A 125 18.11 13.32 -28.66
CA LEU A 125 16.85 12.60 -28.43
C LEU A 125 16.80 11.85 -27.09
N MET A 126 17.95 11.47 -26.51
CA MET A 126 17.93 10.75 -25.23
C MET A 126 17.29 11.59 -24.12
N HIS A 127 17.40 12.92 -24.19
CA HIS A 127 16.85 13.79 -23.15
C HIS A 127 15.83 14.82 -23.68
N VAL A 128 15.70 14.98 -25.01
CA VAL A 128 14.68 15.88 -25.58
C VAL A 128 13.45 15.07 -25.95
N ILE A 129 12.38 15.28 -25.23
CA ILE A 129 11.16 14.48 -25.26
C ILE A 129 9.93 15.35 -25.52
N PRO A 130 8.84 14.82 -26.07
CA PRO A 130 7.59 15.57 -26.22
C PRO A 130 6.81 15.62 -24.92
N THR A 131 6.37 16.80 -24.51
CA THR A 131 5.49 16.95 -23.33
C THR A 131 4.46 18.07 -23.56
N ASP A 132 3.41 18.08 -22.75
CA ASP A 132 2.45 19.18 -22.73
C ASP A 132 3.14 20.53 -22.58
N VAL A 133 2.80 21.49 -23.46
CA VAL A 133 3.48 22.78 -23.51
C VAL A 133 3.18 23.66 -22.30
N HIS A 134 1.98 23.54 -21.71
CA HIS A 134 1.60 24.31 -20.52
C HIS A 134 2.35 23.79 -19.28
N VAL A 135 2.36 22.47 -19.08
CA VAL A 135 3.07 21.85 -17.96
C VAL A 135 4.57 22.10 -18.08
N ASN A 136 5.15 21.95 -19.29
CA ASN A 136 6.53 22.31 -19.57
C ASN A 136 6.81 23.80 -19.26
N GLY A 137 5.90 24.70 -19.62
CA GLY A 137 6.00 26.10 -19.24
C GLY A 137 6.02 26.33 -17.72
N ARG A 138 5.23 25.58 -16.96
CA ARG A 138 5.23 25.60 -15.49
C ARG A 138 6.52 25.03 -14.91
N ARG A 139 7.02 23.93 -15.50
CA ARG A 139 8.31 23.35 -15.14
C ARG A 139 9.46 24.33 -15.35
N SER A 140 9.44 25.10 -16.43
CA SER A 140 10.47 26.10 -16.74
C SER A 140 11.88 25.47 -16.77
N ASN A 141 12.83 26.01 -15.99
CA ASN A 141 14.18 25.47 -15.82
C ASN A 141 14.48 25.00 -14.39
N TYR A 142 13.43 24.76 -13.62
CA TYR A 142 13.58 24.22 -12.28
C TYR A 142 14.20 22.82 -12.31
N PRO A 143 15.05 22.47 -11.34
CA PRO A 143 15.56 21.11 -11.19
C PRO A 143 14.42 20.13 -10.89
N TYR A 144 14.63 18.85 -11.20
CA TYR A 144 13.76 17.82 -10.69
C TYR A 144 13.99 17.61 -9.18
N GLY A 145 12.93 17.20 -8.49
CA GLY A 145 12.94 16.93 -7.06
C GLY A 145 11.57 16.48 -6.59
N GLU A 146 11.42 16.30 -5.29
CA GLU A 146 10.15 15.94 -4.66
C GLU A 146 9.56 17.13 -3.94
N THR A 147 8.24 17.31 -4.02
CA THR A 147 7.54 18.47 -3.47
C THR A 147 6.11 18.12 -3.06
N LYS A 148 5.50 18.96 -2.24
CA LYS A 148 4.06 18.89 -1.93
C LYS A 148 3.17 19.50 -3.03
N GLY A 149 3.74 20.12 -4.06
CA GLY A 149 3.01 20.71 -5.18
C GLY A 149 2.33 22.04 -4.88
N GLU A 150 2.75 22.75 -3.84
CA GLU A 150 2.08 23.95 -3.33
C GLU A 150 2.11 25.15 -4.30
N LYS A 151 2.90 25.09 -5.38
CA LYS A 151 2.96 26.16 -6.40
C LYS A 151 2.17 25.82 -7.67
N TYR A 152 2.16 24.54 -8.06
CA TYR A 152 1.42 24.06 -9.22
C TYR A 152 1.29 22.54 -9.14
N SER A 153 0.15 22.04 -9.59
CA SER A 153 -0.05 20.63 -9.92
C SER A 153 -0.70 20.54 -11.29
N SER A 154 -0.25 19.63 -12.12
CA SER A 154 -0.94 19.28 -13.37
C SER A 154 -2.26 18.55 -13.03
N LYS A 155 -3.06 18.26 -14.04
CA LYS A 155 -4.34 17.57 -13.83
C LYS A 155 -4.11 16.28 -13.04
N ASP A 156 -4.99 16.01 -12.09
CA ASP A 156 -4.96 14.84 -11.19
C ASP A 156 -3.69 14.74 -10.32
N GLY A 157 -2.91 15.82 -10.21
CA GLY A 157 -1.69 15.83 -9.42
C GLY A 157 -0.53 15.05 -10.03
N PHE A 158 -0.60 14.74 -11.33
CA PHE A 158 0.36 13.90 -12.02
C PHE A 158 1.80 14.44 -11.99
N SER A 159 1.98 15.73 -12.28
CA SER A 159 3.25 16.44 -12.07
C SER A 159 3.06 17.61 -11.14
N LYS A 160 4.09 17.96 -10.36
CA LYS A 160 3.98 18.96 -9.30
C LYS A 160 5.14 19.95 -9.35
N LEU A 161 4.90 21.17 -8.91
CA LEU A 161 5.93 22.20 -8.69
C LEU A 161 5.79 22.78 -7.30
N GLY A 162 6.87 22.89 -6.57
CA GLY A 162 6.88 23.46 -5.23
C GLY A 162 8.24 23.46 -4.58
N ASN A 163 8.30 23.74 -3.28
CA ASN A 163 9.56 23.69 -2.54
C ASN A 163 10.03 22.23 -2.39
N CYS A 164 11.34 22.05 -2.52
CA CYS A 164 11.95 20.73 -2.42
C CYS A 164 11.79 20.15 -1.01
N THR A 165 11.38 18.89 -0.94
CA THR A 165 11.32 18.09 0.30
C THR A 165 12.49 17.12 0.44
N VAL A 166 13.33 17.00 -0.60
CA VAL A 166 14.53 16.15 -0.55
C VAL A 166 15.58 16.80 0.35
N PRO A 167 16.13 16.11 1.35
CA PRO A 167 17.16 16.65 2.22
C PRO A 167 18.38 17.14 1.44
N GLY A 168 18.91 18.32 1.81
CA GLY A 168 20.09 18.92 1.19
C GLY A 168 19.79 19.98 0.13
N TYR A 169 18.52 20.20 -0.23
CA TYR A 169 18.10 21.31 -1.09
C TYR A 169 16.73 21.86 -0.65
N SER A 170 16.56 23.19 -0.70
CA SER A 170 15.33 23.86 -0.25
C SER A 170 14.69 24.76 -1.31
N GLY A 171 15.24 24.80 -2.53
CA GLY A 171 14.70 25.61 -3.64
C GLY A 171 13.46 24.96 -4.28
N ILE A 172 12.93 25.63 -5.30
CA ILE A 172 11.79 25.13 -6.06
C ILE A 172 12.26 23.99 -6.97
N VAL A 173 11.46 22.91 -7.02
CA VAL A 173 11.68 21.74 -7.86
C VAL A 173 10.39 21.34 -8.60
N PHE A 174 10.58 20.63 -9.70
CA PHE A 174 9.49 19.98 -10.42
C PHE A 174 9.57 18.47 -10.15
N GLU A 175 8.46 17.88 -9.72
CA GLU A 175 8.31 16.46 -9.48
C GLU A 175 7.51 15.82 -10.62
N PRO A 176 8.09 14.89 -11.40
CA PRO A 176 7.34 14.06 -12.33
C PRO A 176 6.50 13.02 -11.58
N ALA A 177 5.55 12.39 -12.28
CA ALA A 177 4.83 11.25 -11.72
C ALA A 177 5.80 10.12 -11.32
N ASP A 178 5.40 9.33 -10.33
CA ASP A 178 6.26 8.30 -9.73
C ASP A 178 6.74 7.29 -10.79
N GLU A 179 5.88 6.93 -11.73
CA GLU A 179 6.12 6.02 -12.86
C GLU A 179 7.13 6.54 -13.91
N TYR A 180 7.61 7.79 -13.78
CA TYR A 180 8.61 8.39 -14.67
C TYR A 180 9.83 8.93 -13.91
N LYS A 181 9.91 8.70 -12.62
CA LYS A 181 11.07 9.12 -11.81
C LYS A 181 12.34 8.38 -12.22
N GLY A 182 12.23 7.08 -12.47
CA GLY A 182 13.32 6.26 -12.98
C GLY A 182 13.76 6.64 -14.39
N ASP A 183 12.80 6.90 -15.29
CA ASP A 183 13.06 7.42 -16.64
C ASP A 183 13.93 8.68 -16.59
N VAL A 184 13.49 9.64 -15.78
CA VAL A 184 14.22 10.91 -15.60
C VAL A 184 15.62 10.67 -15.02
N ALA A 185 15.73 9.79 -14.00
CA ALA A 185 17.02 9.47 -13.41
C ALA A 185 17.99 8.86 -14.43
N ARG A 186 17.54 7.89 -15.23
CA ARG A 186 18.36 7.27 -16.29
C ARG A 186 18.72 8.22 -17.42
N ILE A 187 17.85 9.17 -17.75
CA ILE A 187 18.18 10.28 -18.66
C ILE A 187 19.30 11.15 -18.08
N TYR A 188 19.22 11.49 -16.80
CA TYR A 188 20.24 12.31 -16.12
C TYR A 188 21.58 11.58 -16.02
N PHE A 189 21.59 10.28 -15.69
CA PHE A 189 22.82 9.48 -15.71
C PHE A 189 23.44 9.44 -17.11
N TYR A 190 22.61 9.30 -18.15
CA TYR A 190 23.07 9.40 -19.54
C TYR A 190 23.71 10.76 -19.83
N MET A 191 23.04 11.86 -19.49
CA MET A 191 23.56 13.20 -19.74
C MET A 191 24.90 13.46 -19.04
N ALA A 192 25.05 13.04 -17.78
CA ALA A 192 26.31 13.14 -17.04
C ALA A 192 27.42 12.28 -17.67
N THR A 193 27.08 11.18 -18.30
CA THR A 193 28.02 10.25 -18.92
C THR A 193 28.35 10.66 -20.35
N CYS A 194 27.37 10.89 -21.20
CA CYS A 194 27.56 11.27 -22.61
C CYS A 194 28.29 12.60 -22.77
N TYR A 195 28.13 13.48 -21.82
CA TYR A 195 28.73 14.84 -21.82
C TYR A 195 29.74 15.05 -20.69
N GLU A 196 30.46 13.99 -20.32
CA GLU A 196 31.45 14.02 -19.23
C GLU A 196 32.47 15.16 -19.38
N ASN A 197 32.91 15.44 -20.58
CA ASN A 197 33.87 16.49 -20.89
C ASN A 197 33.30 17.92 -20.90
N ARG A 198 31.98 18.08 -20.68
CA ARG A 198 31.27 19.37 -20.72
C ARG A 198 30.52 19.70 -19.44
N ILE A 199 29.99 18.70 -18.74
CA ILE A 199 29.05 18.87 -17.62
C ILE A 199 29.62 19.70 -16.46
N SER A 200 30.94 19.71 -16.28
CA SER A 200 31.60 20.53 -15.24
C SER A 200 31.46 22.03 -15.46
N SER A 201 31.15 22.47 -16.69
CA SER A 201 30.92 23.89 -17.00
C SER A 201 29.44 24.30 -16.97
N TRP A 202 28.52 23.37 -16.73
CA TRP A 202 27.08 23.65 -16.67
C TRP A 202 26.68 24.15 -15.28
N SER A 203 25.61 24.93 -15.21
CA SER A 203 25.16 25.54 -13.96
C SER A 203 23.73 25.12 -13.60
N SER A 204 23.57 24.48 -12.46
CA SER A 204 22.30 24.11 -11.87
C SER A 204 22.49 23.73 -10.40
N PRO A 205 21.49 23.87 -9.52
CA PRO A 205 21.53 23.33 -8.16
C PRO A 205 21.73 21.82 -8.08
N MET A 206 21.41 21.06 -9.13
CA MET A 206 21.64 19.61 -9.18
C MET A 206 23.10 19.25 -9.50
N LEU A 207 23.89 20.18 -9.99
CA LEU A 207 25.26 19.91 -10.47
C LEU A 207 26.31 20.32 -9.45
N SER A 208 27.38 19.52 -9.37
CA SER A 208 28.51 19.76 -8.44
C SER A 208 29.65 20.57 -9.05
N GLY A 209 29.54 21.00 -10.33
CA GLY A 209 30.58 21.76 -11.02
C GLY A 209 31.82 20.92 -11.41
N ASN A 210 31.71 19.61 -11.41
CA ASN A 210 32.78 18.67 -11.80
C ASN A 210 32.25 17.60 -12.76
N SER A 211 33.17 16.81 -13.34
CA SER A 211 32.79 15.71 -14.23
C SER A 211 32.42 14.42 -13.50
N TYR A 212 32.79 14.29 -12.22
CA TYR A 212 32.46 13.16 -11.34
C TYR A 212 32.52 13.59 -9.88
N PRO A 213 31.45 13.41 -9.10
CA PRO A 213 30.22 12.68 -9.43
C PRO A 213 29.30 13.38 -10.43
N ALA A 214 29.57 14.61 -10.85
CA ALA A 214 28.77 15.47 -11.71
C ALA A 214 27.55 16.10 -11.02
N TYR A 215 26.88 15.39 -10.16
CA TYR A 215 25.70 15.82 -9.42
C TYR A 215 26.05 16.19 -7.98
N ALA A 216 25.31 17.14 -7.41
CA ALA A 216 25.33 17.45 -5.98
C ALA A 216 24.79 16.25 -5.17
N ASP A 217 25.21 16.11 -3.91
CA ASP A 217 24.91 14.95 -3.07
C ASP A 217 23.40 14.68 -2.92
N TRP A 218 22.61 15.74 -2.75
CA TRP A 218 21.15 15.60 -2.66
C TRP A 218 20.53 15.04 -3.95
N ALA A 219 21.03 15.50 -5.09
CA ALA A 219 20.50 15.13 -6.41
C ALA A 219 20.90 13.70 -6.78
N ILE A 220 22.17 13.32 -6.59
CA ILE A 220 22.62 11.96 -6.91
C ILE A 220 21.95 10.92 -6.01
N THR A 221 21.77 11.22 -4.72
CA THR A 221 21.07 10.34 -3.77
C THR A 221 19.63 10.11 -4.20
N MET A 222 18.92 11.17 -4.59
CA MET A 222 17.55 11.09 -5.08
C MET A 222 17.46 10.31 -6.40
N LEU A 223 18.33 10.62 -7.37
CA LEU A 223 18.31 9.95 -8.68
C LEU A 223 18.61 8.45 -8.57
N LEU A 224 19.54 8.04 -7.71
CA LEU A 224 19.83 6.62 -7.44
C LEU A 224 18.62 5.90 -6.84
N ARG A 225 17.90 6.56 -5.93
CA ARG A 225 16.69 6.03 -5.33
C ARG A 225 15.56 5.93 -6.37
N TRP A 226 15.32 6.96 -7.16
CA TRP A 226 14.31 6.97 -8.22
C TRP A 226 14.54 5.85 -9.24
N ALA A 227 15.78 5.62 -9.67
CA ALA A 227 16.09 4.53 -10.60
C ALA A 227 15.83 3.13 -10.03
N GLN A 228 15.85 3.00 -8.71
CA GLN A 228 15.55 1.74 -8.01
C GLN A 228 14.04 1.56 -7.78
N GLU A 229 13.33 2.65 -7.45
CA GLU A 229 11.89 2.66 -7.16
C GLU A 229 11.05 2.51 -8.44
N ASP A 230 11.55 3.02 -9.56
CA ASP A 230 10.95 2.93 -10.89
C ASP A 230 11.94 2.22 -11.84
N PRO A 231 11.85 0.88 -11.97
CA PRO A 231 12.71 0.07 -12.81
C PRO A 231 12.55 0.38 -14.31
N VAL A 232 13.51 -0.08 -15.13
CA VAL A 232 13.47 0.11 -16.59
C VAL A 232 12.21 -0.52 -17.18
N SER A 233 11.42 0.29 -17.86
CA SER A 233 10.18 -0.11 -18.51
C SER A 233 10.37 -0.56 -19.97
N GLN A 234 9.39 -1.27 -20.52
CA GLN A 234 9.39 -1.63 -21.95
C GLN A 234 9.40 -0.39 -22.85
N LYS A 235 8.73 0.69 -22.47
CA LYS A 235 8.76 1.99 -23.16
C LYS A 235 10.18 2.52 -23.27
N GLU A 236 10.97 2.50 -22.19
CA GLU A 236 12.36 2.97 -22.24
C GLU A 236 13.23 2.10 -23.15
N ILE A 237 13.03 0.77 -23.12
CA ILE A 237 13.71 -0.17 -24.02
C ILE A 237 13.39 0.15 -25.47
N ASP A 238 12.13 0.29 -25.81
CA ASP A 238 11.67 0.57 -27.17
C ASP A 238 12.17 1.94 -27.64
N ARG A 239 12.11 2.94 -26.76
CA ARG A 239 12.63 4.28 -27.02
C ARG A 239 14.14 4.26 -27.27
N ASN A 240 14.91 3.58 -26.42
CA ASN A 240 16.36 3.45 -26.55
C ASN A 240 16.74 2.79 -27.89
N ASN A 241 16.00 1.74 -28.28
CA ASN A 241 16.16 1.07 -29.58
C ASN A 241 15.83 1.99 -30.77
N ALA A 242 14.75 2.78 -30.66
CA ALA A 242 14.34 3.70 -31.71
C ALA A 242 15.32 4.88 -31.87
N VAL A 243 15.78 5.45 -30.75
CA VAL A 243 16.80 6.51 -30.74
C VAL A 243 18.12 6.02 -31.32
N TYR A 244 18.55 4.79 -31.00
CA TYR A 244 19.75 4.20 -31.58
C TYR A 244 19.71 4.14 -33.09
N LYS A 245 18.58 3.76 -33.70
CA LYS A 245 18.41 3.72 -35.16
C LYS A 245 18.55 5.10 -35.82
N ILE A 246 18.23 6.17 -35.08
CA ILE A 246 18.24 7.56 -35.59
C ILE A 246 19.58 8.24 -35.31
N GLN A 247 20.07 8.14 -34.06
CA GLN A 247 21.17 8.94 -33.52
C GLN A 247 22.48 8.16 -33.41
N GLY A 248 22.41 6.82 -33.32
CA GLY A 248 23.58 5.92 -33.36
C GLY A 248 24.20 5.65 -32.01
N ASN A 249 23.66 6.16 -30.91
CA ASN A 249 24.08 5.83 -29.55
C ASN A 249 22.91 5.33 -28.71
N ARG A 250 23.22 4.81 -27.53
CA ARG A 250 22.27 4.18 -26.60
C ARG A 250 22.44 4.74 -25.20
N ASN A 251 21.40 4.65 -24.41
CA ASN A 251 21.47 4.91 -22.98
C ASN A 251 21.93 3.62 -22.25
N PRO A 252 23.15 3.57 -21.68
CA PRO A 252 23.65 2.37 -21.02
C PRO A 252 22.89 2.03 -19.74
N PHE A 253 22.21 2.99 -19.10
CA PHE A 253 21.44 2.79 -17.89
C PHE A 253 20.05 2.18 -18.16
N VAL A 254 19.62 2.17 -19.43
CA VAL A 254 18.47 1.40 -19.91
C VAL A 254 18.92 0.01 -20.38
N ASP A 255 20.06 -0.08 -21.07
CA ASP A 255 20.59 -1.37 -21.53
C ASP A 255 21.03 -2.30 -20.38
N TYR A 256 21.51 -1.72 -19.29
CA TYR A 256 21.99 -2.43 -18.09
C TYR A 256 21.31 -1.82 -16.85
N PRO A 257 20.08 -2.22 -16.54
CA PRO A 257 19.36 -1.74 -15.34
C PRO A 257 20.20 -1.92 -14.07
N GLY A 258 20.32 -0.86 -13.26
CA GLY A 258 21.17 -0.86 -12.07
C GLY A 258 22.65 -0.51 -12.32
N LEU A 259 23.04 -0.18 -13.57
CA LEU A 259 24.42 0.21 -13.90
C LEU A 259 24.85 1.51 -13.18
N GLU A 260 23.93 2.38 -12.83
CA GLU A 260 24.17 3.58 -12.03
C GLU A 260 24.79 3.26 -10.67
N GLN A 261 24.50 2.07 -10.11
CA GLN A 261 25.10 1.61 -8.86
C GLN A 261 26.60 1.34 -9.01
N TYR A 262 27.03 0.90 -10.20
CA TYR A 262 28.44 0.67 -10.52
C TYR A 262 29.21 1.97 -10.78
N VAL A 263 28.50 3.04 -11.15
CA VAL A 263 29.13 4.35 -11.42
C VAL A 263 29.10 5.24 -10.18
N TRP A 264 27.96 5.37 -9.47
CA TRP A 264 27.75 6.32 -8.38
C TRP A 264 27.27 5.70 -7.06
N GLY A 265 26.75 4.47 -7.08
CA GLY A 265 26.10 3.85 -5.93
C GLY A 265 26.98 2.88 -5.15
N SER A 266 26.38 1.84 -4.64
CA SER A 266 27.02 0.87 -3.73
C SER A 266 28.01 -0.08 -4.39
N LYS A 267 28.02 -0.18 -5.74
CA LYS A 267 28.85 -1.11 -6.52
C LYS A 267 30.03 -0.46 -7.23
N THR A 268 30.46 0.75 -6.82
CA THR A 268 31.56 1.49 -7.47
C THR A 268 32.90 0.77 -7.44
N SER A 269 33.11 -0.20 -6.56
CA SER A 269 34.30 -1.06 -6.51
C SER A 269 34.18 -2.33 -7.38
N THR A 270 32.98 -2.62 -7.93
CA THR A 270 32.73 -3.80 -8.75
C THR A 270 33.01 -3.51 -10.21
N ALA A 271 33.71 -4.44 -10.88
CA ALA A 271 33.98 -4.32 -12.31
C ALA A 271 32.71 -4.55 -13.14
N PHE A 272 32.48 -3.71 -14.14
CA PHE A 272 31.43 -3.93 -15.11
C PHE A 272 31.83 -5.01 -16.12
N ASP A 273 30.97 -6.01 -16.31
CA ASP A 273 31.12 -7.02 -17.37
C ASP A 273 29.82 -7.07 -18.19
N PRO A 274 29.83 -6.53 -19.42
CA PRO A 274 28.63 -6.51 -20.27
C PRO A 274 28.17 -7.90 -20.70
N ASP A 275 29.07 -8.90 -20.72
CA ASP A 275 28.75 -10.27 -21.14
C ASP A 275 28.19 -11.13 -19.99
N ASN A 276 28.45 -10.74 -18.73
CA ASN A 276 28.01 -11.44 -17.52
C ASN A 276 27.35 -10.48 -16.52
N TYR A 277 26.56 -9.54 -17.03
CA TYR A 277 25.87 -8.57 -16.19
C TYR A 277 24.67 -9.21 -15.46
N SER A 278 24.63 -9.09 -14.16
CA SER A 278 23.57 -9.64 -13.29
C SER A 278 22.92 -8.57 -12.40
N GLY A 279 22.88 -7.32 -12.86
CA GLY A 279 22.32 -6.21 -12.07
C GLY A 279 20.99 -5.73 -12.58
N GLY A 280 20.13 -5.28 -11.64
CA GLY A 280 18.85 -4.62 -11.91
C GLY A 280 17.75 -5.52 -12.47
N SER A 281 16.51 -5.10 -12.26
CA SER A 281 15.32 -5.69 -12.86
C SER A 281 14.81 -4.82 -14.01
N VAL A 282 14.21 -5.44 -15.01
CA VAL A 282 13.37 -4.80 -16.02
C VAL A 282 11.94 -5.04 -15.59
N ASP A 283 11.11 -4.03 -15.58
CA ASP A 283 9.67 -4.23 -15.52
C ASP A 283 9.18 -4.57 -16.94
N PRO A 284 8.79 -5.83 -17.21
CA PRO A 284 8.34 -6.24 -18.53
C PRO A 284 6.92 -5.75 -18.85
N THR A 285 6.23 -5.15 -17.89
CA THR A 285 4.91 -4.57 -18.17
C THR A 285 5.08 -3.32 -19.03
N PRO A 286 4.25 -3.11 -20.07
CA PRO A 286 4.12 -1.80 -20.69
C PRO A 286 3.75 -0.83 -19.58
N ASP A 287 4.40 0.35 -19.55
CA ASP A 287 3.96 1.41 -18.63
C ASP A 287 2.44 1.51 -18.78
N PRO A 288 1.65 1.16 -17.79
CA PRO A 288 0.23 1.30 -17.92
C PRO A 288 -0.05 2.78 -18.17
N LYS A 289 -0.90 3.10 -19.17
CA LYS A 289 -1.75 4.27 -18.95
C LYS A 289 -2.30 4.05 -17.54
N PRO A 290 -2.13 4.97 -16.59
CA PRO A 290 -2.65 4.74 -15.27
C PRO A 290 -4.13 4.40 -15.40
N GLU A 291 -4.44 3.10 -15.36
CA GLU A 291 -5.74 2.64 -14.93
C GLU A 291 -5.84 3.23 -13.54
N PRO A 292 -6.98 3.85 -13.15
CA PRO A 292 -7.15 4.32 -11.79
C PRO A 292 -6.76 3.15 -10.91
N SER A 293 -5.65 3.27 -10.19
CA SER A 293 -5.21 2.25 -9.26
C SER A 293 -6.40 1.96 -8.37
N GLU A 294 -6.81 0.69 -8.30
CA GLU A 294 -7.95 0.30 -7.48
C GLU A 294 -7.71 0.85 -6.07
N ILE A 295 -8.51 1.83 -5.70
CA ILE A 295 -8.31 2.52 -4.44
C ILE A 295 -8.68 1.55 -3.34
N VAL A 296 -7.70 1.15 -2.55
CA VAL A 296 -7.92 0.23 -1.44
C VAL A 296 -8.82 0.88 -0.41
N ALA A 297 -9.94 0.22 -0.11
CA ALA A 297 -10.87 0.67 0.90
C ALA A 297 -10.17 0.81 2.26
N PRO A 298 -10.55 1.81 3.09
CA PRO A 298 -9.94 1.99 4.40
C PRO A 298 -10.14 0.78 5.30
N THR A 299 -9.17 0.56 6.18
CA THR A 299 -9.22 -0.42 7.28
C THR A 299 -9.35 0.28 8.61
N PHE A 300 -9.85 -0.43 9.62
CA PHE A 300 -10.07 0.07 10.97
C PHE A 300 -9.20 -0.66 11.97
N SER A 301 -8.54 0.06 12.87
CA SER A 301 -7.75 -0.51 13.96
C SER A 301 -8.03 0.22 15.28
N PRO A 302 -8.55 -0.47 16.32
CA PRO A 302 -8.95 -1.87 16.35
C PRO A 302 -10.10 -2.18 15.38
N VAL A 303 -10.30 -3.45 15.05
CA VAL A 303 -11.45 -3.91 14.25
C VAL A 303 -12.76 -3.68 14.99
N ALA A 304 -13.89 -3.71 14.25
CA ALA A 304 -15.24 -3.55 14.82
C ALA A 304 -15.48 -4.50 16.01
N GLY A 305 -16.20 -4.02 17.03
CA GLY A 305 -16.52 -4.81 18.21
C GLY A 305 -16.75 -3.98 19.47
N VAL A 306 -16.67 -4.66 20.63
CA VAL A 306 -16.76 -4.00 21.93
C VAL A 306 -15.41 -3.34 22.26
N VAL A 307 -15.45 -2.06 22.60
CA VAL A 307 -14.26 -1.26 22.96
C VAL A 307 -14.53 -0.41 24.20
N GLU A 308 -13.50 -0.14 24.98
CA GLU A 308 -13.62 0.76 26.15
C GLU A 308 -13.93 2.19 25.69
N LYS A 309 -14.69 2.92 26.53
CA LYS A 309 -14.94 4.36 26.32
C LYS A 309 -13.62 5.12 26.22
N GLY A 310 -13.46 5.95 25.19
CA GLY A 310 -12.23 6.69 24.92
C GLY A 310 -11.25 5.94 24.02
N THR A 311 -11.56 4.70 23.59
CA THR A 311 -10.72 3.99 22.62
C THR A 311 -10.59 4.80 21.33
N THR A 312 -9.37 4.95 20.84
CA THR A 312 -9.09 5.60 19.57
C THR A 312 -9.07 4.57 18.46
N VAL A 313 -9.95 4.72 17.49
CA VAL A 313 -9.99 3.93 16.25
C VAL A 313 -9.23 4.67 15.17
N THR A 314 -8.23 4.04 14.59
CA THR A 314 -7.51 4.53 13.42
C THR A 314 -8.18 4.00 12.16
N ILE A 315 -8.51 4.90 11.23
CA ILE A 315 -9.04 4.60 9.90
C ILE A 315 -7.91 4.90 8.92
N SER A 316 -7.44 3.94 8.14
CA SER A 316 -6.31 4.16 7.23
C SER A 316 -6.46 3.41 5.91
N THR A 317 -5.90 3.96 4.83
CA THR A 317 -5.77 3.29 3.54
C THR A 317 -4.29 3.12 3.17
N THR A 318 -3.98 2.05 2.45
CA THR A 318 -2.64 1.82 1.89
C THR A 318 -2.44 2.52 0.55
N THR A 319 -3.51 3.08 -0.06
CA THR A 319 -3.40 3.82 -1.31
C THR A 319 -2.65 5.13 -1.07
N GLN A 320 -1.44 5.22 -1.60
CA GLN A 320 -0.56 6.36 -1.44
C GLN A 320 -1.22 7.63 -1.98
N GLY A 321 -1.22 8.70 -1.19
CA GLY A 321 -1.80 9.99 -1.59
C GLY A 321 -3.32 10.09 -1.50
N ALA A 322 -4.03 9.02 -1.15
CA ALA A 322 -5.49 9.06 -1.02
C ALA A 322 -5.96 9.85 0.21
N THR A 323 -7.11 10.46 0.09
CA THR A 323 -7.83 11.10 1.21
C THR A 323 -8.89 10.14 1.73
N VAL A 324 -8.89 9.87 3.02
CA VAL A 324 -9.94 9.12 3.71
C VAL A 324 -11.11 10.05 4.02
N TYR A 325 -12.30 9.66 3.60
CA TYR A 325 -13.58 10.28 3.90
C TYR A 325 -14.32 9.38 4.87
N TYR A 326 -14.86 9.94 5.94
CA TYR A 326 -15.58 9.14 6.94
C TYR A 326 -16.68 9.91 7.63
N THR A 327 -17.67 9.16 8.13
CA THR A 327 -18.76 9.66 9.00
C THR A 327 -18.82 8.82 10.25
N VAL A 328 -19.27 9.43 11.36
CA VAL A 328 -19.55 8.76 12.62
C VAL A 328 -21.04 8.95 12.93
N ASN A 329 -21.78 7.86 13.16
CA ASN A 329 -23.20 7.86 13.45
C ASN A 329 -24.06 8.66 12.44
N GLN A 330 -23.70 8.58 11.15
CA GLN A 330 -24.35 9.37 10.07
C GLN A 330 -24.24 10.89 10.24
N GLY A 331 -23.26 11.35 11.02
CA GLY A 331 -22.94 12.77 11.19
C GLY A 331 -22.30 13.38 9.93
N GLU A 332 -21.71 14.56 10.11
CA GLU A 332 -21.05 15.28 9.01
C GLU A 332 -19.87 14.47 8.42
N LEU A 333 -19.71 14.57 7.10
CA LEU A 333 -18.60 13.95 6.38
C LEU A 333 -17.29 14.66 6.74
N GLN A 334 -16.32 13.89 7.22
CA GLN A 334 -14.99 14.36 7.58
C GLN A 334 -13.95 13.79 6.62
N THR A 335 -12.80 14.44 6.54
CA THR A 335 -11.71 14.05 5.65
C THR A 335 -10.35 14.09 6.37
N ALA A 336 -9.47 13.14 6.02
CA ALA A 336 -8.09 13.13 6.50
C ALA A 336 -7.17 12.52 5.45
N TYR A 337 -5.95 13.05 5.35
CA TYR A 337 -4.95 12.53 4.42
C TYR A 337 -4.41 11.18 4.92
N MET A 338 -4.63 10.13 4.13
CA MET A 338 -4.22 8.74 4.34
C MET A 338 -4.72 8.06 5.62
N SER A 339 -4.96 8.79 6.69
CA SER A 339 -5.36 8.23 7.98
C SER A 339 -6.14 9.24 8.83
N ALA A 340 -7.16 8.76 9.52
CA ALA A 340 -7.94 9.50 10.52
C ALA A 340 -7.95 8.77 11.86
N SER A 341 -8.25 9.49 12.93
CA SER A 341 -8.43 8.93 14.27
C SER A 341 -9.77 9.38 14.83
N VAL A 342 -10.58 8.43 15.31
CA VAL A 342 -11.89 8.66 15.92
C VAL A 342 -11.89 8.10 17.32
N GLN A 343 -12.28 8.91 18.30
CA GLN A 343 -12.42 8.47 19.69
C GLN A 343 -13.83 7.96 19.94
N ILE A 344 -13.97 6.73 20.43
CA ILE A 344 -15.26 6.09 20.72
C ILE A 344 -15.68 6.42 22.14
N ASN A 345 -16.61 7.37 22.28
CA ASN A 345 -17.17 7.78 23.57
C ASN A 345 -18.60 7.29 23.83
N GLU A 346 -19.23 6.74 22.79
CA GLU A 346 -20.59 6.16 22.78
C GLU A 346 -20.65 5.05 21.72
N ASN A 347 -21.71 4.26 21.71
CA ASN A 347 -21.91 3.28 20.64
C ASN A 347 -21.89 3.99 19.29
N SER A 348 -20.97 3.58 18.43
CA SER A 348 -20.69 4.33 17.20
C SER A 348 -20.58 3.41 16.00
N THR A 349 -21.15 3.84 14.88
CA THR A 349 -20.90 3.23 13.57
C THR A 349 -20.11 4.21 12.72
N ILE A 350 -18.95 3.79 12.27
CA ILE A 350 -18.09 4.56 11.38
C ILE A 350 -18.23 3.98 9.97
N LYS A 351 -18.51 4.84 8.99
CA LYS A 351 -18.44 4.50 7.57
C LYS A 351 -17.30 5.28 6.94
N ALA A 352 -16.54 4.64 6.07
CA ALA A 352 -15.39 5.29 5.44
C ALA A 352 -15.16 4.77 4.01
N TYR A 353 -14.61 5.64 3.16
CA TYR A 353 -14.07 5.32 1.85
C TYR A 353 -12.83 6.17 1.58
N ALA A 354 -11.99 5.75 0.66
CA ALA A 354 -10.83 6.52 0.21
C ALA A 354 -11.08 7.13 -1.17
N MET A 355 -10.50 8.31 -1.43
CA MET A 355 -10.49 8.93 -2.76
C MET A 355 -9.07 9.37 -3.14
N LEU A 356 -8.75 9.17 -4.41
CA LEU A 356 -7.56 9.70 -5.06
C LEU A 356 -7.98 10.33 -6.39
N GLY A 357 -7.87 11.66 -6.51
CA GLY A 357 -8.49 12.39 -7.61
C GLY A 357 -10.01 12.17 -7.64
N ASP A 358 -10.55 11.81 -8.80
CA ASP A 358 -11.98 11.53 -8.99
C ASP A 358 -12.36 10.06 -8.72
N SER A 359 -11.39 9.20 -8.42
CA SER A 359 -11.61 7.78 -8.17
C SER A 359 -11.93 7.53 -6.69
N LYS A 360 -12.89 6.64 -6.43
CA LYS A 360 -13.42 6.31 -5.10
C LYS A 360 -13.30 4.81 -4.84
N SER A 361 -12.86 4.41 -3.64
CA SER A 361 -12.89 3.03 -3.17
C SER A 361 -14.32 2.57 -2.86
N GLU A 362 -14.49 1.29 -2.59
CA GLU A 362 -15.69 0.79 -1.91
C GLU A 362 -15.82 1.46 -0.52
N GLU A 363 -17.08 1.64 -0.07
CA GLU A 363 -17.40 2.12 1.28
C GLU A 363 -17.39 0.94 2.26
N VAL A 364 -16.63 1.08 3.34
CA VAL A 364 -16.53 0.12 4.43
C VAL A 364 -17.17 0.68 5.70
N SER A 365 -17.66 -0.22 6.56
CA SER A 365 -18.33 0.16 7.80
C SER A 365 -17.83 -0.66 8.97
N ALA A 366 -17.65 -0.01 10.13
CA ALA A 366 -17.28 -0.64 11.39
C ALA A 366 -18.17 -0.13 12.51
N THR A 367 -18.75 -1.04 13.30
CA THR A 367 -19.59 -0.70 14.46
C THR A 367 -18.84 -1.01 15.74
N TYR A 368 -18.78 -0.04 16.62
CA TYR A 368 -18.17 -0.10 17.94
C TYR A 368 -19.24 0.06 19.00
N THR A 369 -19.26 -0.82 20.00
CA THR A 369 -20.15 -0.74 21.14
C THR A 369 -19.31 -0.60 22.40
N LEU A 370 -19.75 0.25 23.32
CA LEU A 370 -19.16 0.33 24.65
C LEU A 370 -19.69 -0.83 25.48
N PRO A 371 -18.88 -1.35 26.44
CA PRO A 371 -19.40 -2.25 27.46
C PRO A 371 -20.61 -1.58 28.11
N SER A 372 -21.75 -2.25 28.14
CA SER A 372 -22.91 -1.75 28.87
C SER A 372 -22.51 -1.62 30.34
N GLN A 373 -22.38 -0.37 30.85
CA GLN A 373 -22.31 -0.16 32.28
C GLN A 373 -23.59 -0.75 32.90
N PRO A 374 -23.53 -1.47 34.03
CA PRO A 374 -24.74 -1.83 34.71
C PRO A 374 -25.53 -0.54 35.01
N VAL A 375 -26.75 -0.47 34.48
CA VAL A 375 -27.65 0.62 34.84
C VAL A 375 -27.92 0.47 36.31
N VAL A 376 -27.47 1.40 37.13
CA VAL A 376 -27.82 1.48 38.54
C VAL A 376 -29.34 1.69 38.59
N GLY A 377 -30.10 0.59 38.81
CA GLY A 377 -31.56 0.64 38.85
C GLY A 377 -32.29 -0.66 38.51
N ASP A 378 -31.72 -1.55 37.69
CA ASP A 378 -32.32 -2.88 37.37
C ASP A 378 -31.35 -4.01 37.62
N ASN A 379 -31.09 -4.32 38.91
CA ASN A 379 -30.29 -5.45 39.33
C ASN A 379 -31.09 -6.78 39.28
N VAL A 380 -32.14 -6.87 38.47
CA VAL A 380 -32.99 -8.05 38.34
C VAL A 380 -32.67 -8.79 37.05
N TYR A 381 -32.20 -10.02 37.20
CA TYR A 381 -31.91 -10.95 36.10
C TYR A 381 -33.03 -11.97 36.02
N THR A 382 -33.60 -12.17 34.84
CA THR A 382 -34.65 -13.15 34.54
C THR A 382 -34.10 -14.37 33.82
N LEU A 383 -34.68 -15.55 34.08
CA LEU A 383 -34.28 -16.79 33.42
C LEU A 383 -34.49 -16.68 31.88
N VAL A 384 -33.48 -17.00 31.11
CA VAL A 384 -33.55 -17.14 29.65
C VAL A 384 -34.07 -18.55 29.35
N THR A 385 -35.20 -18.66 28.65
CA THR A 385 -35.87 -19.92 28.31
C THR A 385 -35.89 -20.17 26.79
N ASP A 386 -35.21 -19.35 26.02
CA ASP A 386 -35.17 -19.43 24.54
C ASP A 386 -33.86 -18.80 24.06
N GLU A 387 -33.09 -19.57 23.28
CA GLU A 387 -31.81 -19.08 22.73
C GLU A 387 -31.97 -17.88 21.80
N SER A 388 -33.14 -17.70 21.15
CA SER A 388 -33.39 -16.54 20.28
C SER A 388 -33.45 -15.21 21.04
N LYS A 389 -33.55 -15.26 22.37
CA LYS A 389 -33.51 -14.08 23.25
C LYS A 389 -32.08 -13.67 23.62
N LEU A 390 -31.08 -14.46 23.25
CA LEU A 390 -29.67 -14.09 23.46
C LEU A 390 -29.30 -12.98 22.51
N GLN A 391 -28.75 -11.89 23.05
CA GLN A 391 -28.40 -10.68 22.30
C GLN A 391 -26.97 -10.25 22.62
N ALA A 392 -26.18 -10.00 21.59
CA ALA A 392 -24.87 -9.37 21.76
C ALA A 392 -24.99 -8.00 22.43
N GLY A 393 -24.04 -7.65 23.28
CA GLY A 393 -24.01 -6.42 24.07
C GLY A 393 -24.88 -6.44 25.34
N LYS A 394 -25.57 -7.55 25.64
CA LYS A 394 -26.34 -7.72 26.89
C LYS A 394 -25.54 -8.49 27.91
N ASN A 395 -25.88 -8.26 29.19
CA ASN A 395 -25.30 -8.90 30.37
C ASN A 395 -26.09 -10.13 30.77
N TYR A 396 -25.40 -11.21 31.09
CA TYR A 396 -25.99 -12.46 31.53
C TYR A 396 -25.28 -13.00 32.77
N LEU A 397 -26.03 -13.58 33.69
CA LEU A 397 -25.49 -14.37 34.80
C LEU A 397 -25.41 -15.84 34.37
N MET A 398 -24.29 -16.46 34.62
CA MET A 398 -24.12 -17.90 34.50
C MET A 398 -24.32 -18.53 35.88
N VAL A 399 -25.40 -19.28 36.05
CA VAL A 399 -25.85 -19.77 37.35
C VAL A 399 -25.93 -21.29 37.38
N CYS A 400 -25.53 -21.89 38.50
CA CYS A 400 -25.82 -23.28 38.87
C CYS A 400 -27.00 -23.30 39.84
N PRO A 401 -28.26 -23.46 39.38
CA PRO A 401 -29.44 -23.28 40.23
C PRO A 401 -29.47 -24.27 41.39
N SER A 402 -29.08 -25.52 41.18
CA SER A 402 -29.07 -26.58 42.21
C SER A 402 -28.12 -26.32 43.39
N LYS A 403 -27.26 -25.30 43.25
CA LYS A 403 -26.30 -24.89 44.28
C LYS A 403 -26.46 -23.43 44.70
N SER A 404 -27.38 -22.71 44.08
CA SER A 404 -27.56 -21.27 44.28
C SER A 404 -26.26 -20.50 44.12
N LEU A 405 -25.48 -20.80 43.06
CA LEU A 405 -24.19 -20.21 42.79
C LEU A 405 -24.14 -19.62 41.40
N ALA A 406 -23.67 -18.39 41.28
CA ALA A 406 -23.32 -17.77 40.03
C ALA A 406 -21.80 -17.73 39.80
N LEU A 407 -21.35 -17.59 38.57
CA LEU A 407 -19.94 -17.32 38.25
C LEU A 407 -19.52 -16.03 38.94
N SER A 408 -18.40 -16.05 39.69
CA SER A 408 -17.91 -14.88 40.44
C SER A 408 -17.05 -13.95 39.57
N CYS A 409 -17.14 -12.66 39.87
CA CYS A 409 -16.28 -11.61 39.29
C CYS A 409 -14.88 -11.55 39.95
N ALA A 410 -14.59 -12.40 40.92
CA ALA A 410 -13.25 -12.52 41.49
C ALA A 410 -12.19 -12.79 40.40
N ALA A 411 -10.94 -12.41 40.68
CA ALA A 411 -9.84 -12.68 39.77
C ALA A 411 -9.83 -14.16 39.33
N PRO A 412 -9.66 -14.41 38.02
CA PRO A 412 -9.68 -15.77 37.48
C PRO A 412 -8.49 -16.58 38.00
N GLU A 413 -8.75 -17.84 38.28
CA GLU A 413 -7.68 -18.83 38.48
C GLU A 413 -7.22 -19.29 37.06
N GLU A 414 -6.01 -19.80 36.96
CA GLU A 414 -5.42 -20.23 35.68
C GLU A 414 -6.33 -21.19 34.87
N ARG A 415 -7.10 -22.05 35.58
CA ARG A 415 -7.81 -23.20 35.00
C ARG A 415 -9.29 -23.25 35.32
N PHE A 416 -9.80 -22.33 36.13
CA PHE A 416 -11.20 -22.33 36.53
C PHE A 416 -11.66 -20.97 37.05
N ARG A 417 -12.96 -20.84 37.29
CA ARG A 417 -13.59 -19.69 37.93
C ARG A 417 -14.26 -20.10 39.22
N LYS A 418 -14.20 -19.22 40.22
CA LYS A 418 -14.94 -19.40 41.48
C LYS A 418 -16.43 -19.15 41.28
N GLY A 419 -17.26 -19.72 42.17
CA GLY A 419 -18.67 -19.36 42.30
C GLY A 419 -18.88 -18.43 43.48
N THR A 420 -19.97 -17.68 43.43
CA THR A 420 -20.47 -16.85 44.54
C THR A 420 -21.95 -17.12 44.74
N GLU A 421 -22.41 -16.99 45.98
CA GLU A 421 -23.82 -17.26 46.34
C GLU A 421 -24.75 -16.24 45.70
N VAL A 422 -25.91 -16.71 45.23
CA VAL A 422 -27.01 -15.91 44.74
C VAL A 422 -28.33 -16.43 45.27
N TYR A 423 -29.29 -15.54 45.52
CA TYR A 423 -30.64 -15.93 45.86
C TYR A 423 -31.50 -15.95 44.59
N ILE A 424 -32.14 -17.09 44.35
CA ILE A 424 -33.05 -17.28 43.20
C ILE A 424 -34.47 -17.17 43.74
N ASN A 425 -35.22 -16.17 43.27
CA ASN A 425 -36.61 -15.95 43.66
C ASN A 425 -37.54 -17.06 43.10
N THR A 426 -38.73 -17.18 43.66
CA THR A 426 -39.72 -18.19 43.22
C THR A 426 -40.24 -17.98 41.80
N ASP A 427 -40.06 -16.79 41.23
CA ASP A 427 -40.38 -16.45 39.84
C ASP A 427 -39.19 -16.63 38.89
N ASN A 428 -38.13 -17.30 39.32
CA ASN A 428 -36.89 -17.49 38.60
C ASN A 428 -36.14 -16.20 38.25
N THR A 429 -36.26 -15.18 39.10
CA THR A 429 -35.47 -13.96 39.04
C THR A 429 -34.34 -13.97 40.07
N ILE A 430 -33.27 -13.23 39.78
CA ILE A 430 -32.18 -12.96 40.71
C ILE A 430 -32.01 -11.45 40.79
N GLU A 431 -32.19 -10.91 42.02
CA GLU A 431 -31.91 -9.51 42.32
C GLU A 431 -30.56 -9.43 43.04
N THR A 432 -29.54 -8.87 42.43
CA THR A 432 -28.20 -8.85 42.99
C THR A 432 -27.33 -7.76 42.37
N ASP A 433 -26.45 -7.19 43.19
CA ASP A 433 -25.35 -6.38 42.70
C ASP A 433 -24.34 -7.27 41.99
N VAL A 434 -23.89 -6.83 40.82
CA VAL A 434 -22.94 -7.57 39.99
C VAL A 434 -21.61 -6.83 39.86
N ASN A 435 -20.57 -7.56 39.47
CA ASN A 435 -19.27 -7.01 39.11
C ASN A 435 -18.53 -6.26 40.24
N ALA A 436 -18.88 -6.51 41.48
CA ALA A 436 -18.28 -5.90 42.67
C ALA A 436 -18.07 -6.90 43.81
N ASN A 437 -17.09 -6.66 44.67
CA ASN A 437 -16.86 -7.39 45.91
C ASN A 437 -16.79 -8.93 45.79
N ASN A 438 -16.22 -9.46 44.72
CA ASN A 438 -16.23 -10.88 44.36
C ASN A 438 -17.64 -11.48 44.19
N GLY A 439 -18.65 -10.65 44.02
CA GLY A 439 -20.03 -11.03 43.74
C GLY A 439 -20.22 -11.67 42.36
N PRO A 440 -21.48 -11.81 41.91
CA PRO A 440 -21.79 -12.38 40.61
C PRO A 440 -21.16 -11.61 39.47
N LEU A 441 -20.62 -12.34 38.50
CA LEU A 441 -20.10 -11.77 37.26
C LEU A 441 -21.23 -11.66 36.25
N ALA A 442 -21.52 -10.42 35.81
CA ALA A 442 -22.33 -10.17 34.64
C ALA A 442 -21.44 -10.31 33.40
N ILE A 443 -21.58 -11.44 32.73
CA ILE A 443 -20.88 -11.72 31.47
C ILE A 443 -21.48 -10.86 30.37
N VAL A 444 -20.65 -10.12 29.63
CA VAL A 444 -21.06 -9.44 28.41
C VAL A 444 -21.04 -10.45 27.26
N LEU A 445 -22.21 -10.74 26.68
CA LEU A 445 -22.32 -11.62 25.53
C LEU A 445 -21.97 -10.82 24.27
N GLY A 446 -21.02 -11.32 23.46
CA GLY A 446 -20.67 -10.78 22.15
C GLY A 446 -20.82 -11.83 21.06
N GLY A 447 -20.60 -11.45 19.79
CA GLY A 447 -20.70 -12.37 18.66
C GLY A 447 -22.12 -12.70 18.23
N SER A 448 -22.36 -13.93 17.76
CA SER A 448 -23.65 -14.40 17.27
C SER A 448 -23.79 -15.91 17.46
N LYS A 449 -24.96 -16.47 17.17
CA LYS A 449 -25.24 -17.91 17.27
C LYS A 449 -24.15 -18.76 16.62
N GLY A 450 -23.64 -19.75 17.34
CA GLY A 450 -22.53 -20.63 16.95
C GLY A 450 -21.11 -20.05 17.13
N ALA A 451 -21.01 -18.76 17.44
CA ALA A 451 -19.74 -18.07 17.67
C ALA A 451 -19.90 -16.94 18.72
N TRP A 452 -20.52 -17.27 19.86
CA TRP A 452 -20.67 -16.33 20.97
C TRP A 452 -19.34 -16.10 21.68
N THR A 453 -19.12 -14.90 22.19
CA THR A 453 -18.01 -14.56 23.08
C THR A 453 -18.52 -14.24 24.47
N LEU A 454 -17.82 -14.70 25.51
CA LEU A 454 -18.14 -14.50 26.91
C LEU A 454 -17.08 -13.58 27.52
N TYR A 455 -17.38 -12.29 27.63
CA TYR A 455 -16.44 -11.29 28.09
C TYR A 455 -16.66 -10.91 29.55
N ASP A 456 -15.61 -11.05 30.34
CA ASP A 456 -15.51 -10.60 31.71
C ASP A 456 -15.01 -9.14 31.73
N SER A 457 -15.93 -8.21 31.89
CA SER A 457 -15.61 -6.77 31.90
C SER A 457 -14.84 -6.30 33.13
N VAL A 458 -14.90 -7.06 34.24
CA VAL A 458 -14.18 -6.72 35.48
C VAL A 458 -12.68 -7.01 35.33
N ASN A 459 -12.36 -8.21 34.84
CA ASN A 459 -10.99 -8.66 34.70
C ASN A 459 -10.42 -8.39 33.30
N LYS A 460 -11.24 -7.85 32.34
CA LYS A 460 -10.89 -7.54 30.95
C LYS A 460 -10.37 -8.75 30.16
N LEU A 461 -11.08 -9.86 30.25
CA LEU A 461 -10.69 -11.15 29.71
C LEU A 461 -11.87 -11.85 29.03
N TYR A 462 -11.60 -12.66 28.02
CA TYR A 462 -12.57 -13.59 27.45
C TYR A 462 -12.43 -14.95 28.10
N LEU A 463 -13.56 -15.60 28.41
CA LEU A 463 -13.56 -17.01 28.82
C LEU A 463 -13.18 -17.87 27.60
N ALA A 464 -12.29 -18.84 27.80
CA ALA A 464 -11.72 -19.65 26.74
C ALA A 464 -11.43 -21.09 27.14
N VAL A 465 -11.23 -21.98 26.19
CA VAL A 465 -10.67 -23.32 26.38
C VAL A 465 -9.41 -23.43 25.50
N VAL A 466 -8.25 -23.43 26.12
CA VAL A 466 -6.97 -23.47 25.41
C VAL A 466 -6.39 -24.87 25.23
N THR A 467 -6.95 -25.87 25.91
CA THR A 467 -6.56 -27.28 25.84
C THR A 467 -7.76 -28.20 26.03
N ASP A 468 -7.72 -29.42 25.45
CA ASP A 468 -8.79 -30.43 25.63
C ASP A 468 -8.73 -31.08 27.04
N LYS A 469 -8.88 -30.25 28.08
CA LYS A 469 -8.88 -30.66 29.49
C LYS A 469 -10.04 -30.01 30.24
N ASN A 470 -10.31 -30.48 31.48
CA ASN A 470 -11.33 -29.90 32.36
C ASN A 470 -10.88 -28.54 32.91
N GLN A 471 -10.81 -27.52 32.05
CA GLN A 471 -10.32 -26.18 32.35
C GLN A 471 -11.24 -25.11 31.74
N LEU A 472 -11.40 -24.00 32.45
CA LEU A 472 -11.98 -22.77 31.94
C LEU A 472 -10.92 -21.68 32.11
N ASN A 473 -10.23 -21.41 31.01
CA ASN A 473 -9.15 -20.45 30.96
C ASN A 473 -9.70 -19.04 30.66
N SER A 474 -8.82 -18.07 30.65
CA SER A 474 -9.12 -16.70 30.25
C SER A 474 -8.02 -16.18 29.32
N VAL A 475 -8.40 -15.43 28.29
CA VAL A 475 -7.47 -14.82 27.31
C VAL A 475 -7.75 -13.33 27.19
N GLN A 476 -6.71 -12.54 26.97
CA GLN A 476 -6.84 -11.09 26.79
C GLN A 476 -7.37 -10.73 25.41
N GLU A 477 -6.87 -11.43 24.39
CA GLU A 477 -7.25 -11.21 23.00
C GLU A 477 -8.25 -12.26 22.54
N LEU A 478 -9.29 -11.82 21.83
CA LEU A 478 -10.27 -12.71 21.24
C LEU A 478 -9.61 -13.60 20.18
N ASN A 479 -9.80 -14.90 20.31
CA ASN A 479 -9.35 -15.91 19.36
C ASN A 479 -10.34 -17.07 19.32
N ASP A 480 -10.14 -18.05 18.43
CA ASP A 480 -11.07 -19.16 18.24
C ASP A 480 -11.34 -19.97 19.52
N ASN A 481 -10.39 -20.06 20.45
CA ASN A 481 -10.54 -20.75 21.73
C ASN A 481 -11.54 -20.07 22.68
N ALA A 482 -11.89 -18.80 22.42
CA ALA A 482 -12.85 -18.01 23.19
C ALA A 482 -14.24 -17.94 22.53
N LEU A 483 -14.49 -18.73 21.49
CA LEU A 483 -15.78 -18.84 20.84
C LEU A 483 -16.61 -19.98 21.43
N TRP A 484 -17.92 -19.71 21.59
CA TRP A 484 -18.85 -20.61 22.25
C TRP A 484 -20.13 -20.80 21.45
N ASP A 485 -20.68 -22.01 21.50
CA ASP A 485 -22.04 -22.30 21.09
C ASP A 485 -22.92 -22.40 22.34
N ILE A 486 -24.07 -21.74 22.33
CA ILE A 486 -24.99 -21.69 23.46
C ILE A 486 -26.37 -22.20 23.02
N LEU A 487 -26.80 -23.28 23.62
CA LEU A 487 -28.15 -23.83 23.46
C LEU A 487 -28.91 -23.59 24.76
N VAL A 488 -30.15 -23.13 24.69
CA VAL A 488 -31.04 -22.91 25.84
C VAL A 488 -32.34 -23.67 25.62
N THR A 489 -32.70 -24.50 26.58
CA THR A 489 -33.98 -25.25 26.58
C THR A 489 -35.14 -24.39 27.07
N ALA A 490 -36.38 -24.83 26.84
CA ALA A 490 -37.58 -24.16 27.34
C ALA A 490 -37.64 -24.09 28.88
N ASP A 491 -36.94 -24.98 29.59
CA ASP A 491 -36.83 -24.98 31.06
C ASP A 491 -35.71 -24.05 31.55
N GLY A 492 -34.99 -23.38 30.62
CA GLY A 492 -33.93 -22.45 30.93
C GLY A 492 -32.58 -23.12 31.23
N GLU A 493 -32.42 -24.43 30.95
CA GLU A 493 -31.11 -25.08 31.06
C GLU A 493 -30.23 -24.64 29.85
N ALA A 494 -29.05 -24.10 30.16
CA ALA A 494 -28.09 -23.67 29.14
C ALA A 494 -26.94 -24.70 29.02
N THR A 495 -26.67 -25.12 27.76
CA THR A 495 -25.45 -25.83 27.41
C THR A 495 -24.52 -24.86 26.68
N ILE A 496 -23.38 -24.53 27.30
CA ILE A 496 -22.40 -23.58 26.77
C ILE A 496 -21.15 -24.37 26.40
N SER A 497 -21.00 -24.68 25.13
CA SER A 497 -19.95 -25.53 24.59
C SER A 497 -18.91 -24.69 23.82
N ASN A 498 -17.62 -25.02 23.98
CA ASN A 498 -16.56 -24.31 23.24
C ASN A 498 -16.60 -24.69 21.73
N ALA A 499 -16.46 -23.71 20.86
CA ALA A 499 -16.56 -23.94 19.40
C ALA A 499 -15.40 -24.81 18.85
N VAL A 500 -14.20 -24.69 19.40
CA VAL A 500 -13.03 -25.51 18.99
C VAL A 500 -13.06 -26.87 19.67
N TYR A 501 -13.30 -26.91 20.98
CA TYR A 501 -13.38 -28.14 21.76
C TYR A 501 -14.86 -28.46 22.08
N SER A 502 -15.63 -28.82 21.06
CA SER A 502 -17.09 -28.91 21.10
C SER A 502 -17.65 -29.93 22.15
N LYS A 503 -16.83 -30.84 22.64
CA LYS A 503 -17.19 -31.74 23.74
C LYS A 503 -17.02 -31.09 25.11
N ARG A 504 -16.45 -29.88 25.21
CA ARG A 504 -16.19 -29.16 26.46
C ARG A 504 -17.27 -28.12 26.70
N SER A 505 -18.10 -28.36 27.72
CA SER A 505 -19.15 -27.43 28.16
C SER A 505 -18.85 -26.89 29.54
N ILE A 506 -19.20 -25.63 29.80
CA ILE A 506 -19.04 -25.01 31.12
C ILE A 506 -20.01 -25.65 32.08
N ARG A 507 -19.51 -26.09 33.23
CA ARG A 507 -20.31 -26.67 34.32
C ARG A 507 -19.72 -26.29 35.68
N TYR A 508 -20.54 -26.33 36.72
CA TYR A 508 -20.10 -26.25 38.11
C TYR A 508 -19.81 -27.64 38.64
N ASN A 509 -18.66 -27.82 39.29
CA ASN A 509 -18.28 -29.08 39.93
C ASN A 509 -18.44 -28.97 41.46
N PRO A 510 -19.43 -29.63 42.07
CA PRO A 510 -19.65 -29.54 43.51
C PRO A 510 -18.61 -30.29 44.35
N SER A 511 -17.95 -31.31 43.80
CA SER A 511 -16.89 -32.06 44.47
C SER A 511 -15.56 -31.29 44.55
N SER A 512 -15.38 -30.33 43.68
CA SER A 512 -14.27 -29.38 43.66
C SER A 512 -14.83 -28.02 43.27
N PRO A 513 -15.36 -27.23 44.27
CA PRO A 513 -16.24 -26.09 44.04
C PRO A 513 -15.66 -25.05 43.03
N ARG A 514 -16.06 -25.17 41.77
CA ARG A 514 -15.57 -24.30 40.68
C ARG A 514 -16.37 -24.46 39.41
N PHE A 515 -16.39 -23.41 38.61
CA PHE A 515 -16.80 -23.47 37.20
C PHE A 515 -15.59 -23.83 36.34
N ALA A 516 -15.70 -24.88 35.57
CA ALA A 516 -14.71 -25.32 34.56
C ALA A 516 -15.44 -26.02 33.42
N THR A 517 -14.72 -26.42 32.38
CA THR A 517 -15.32 -27.20 31.29
C THR A 517 -15.18 -28.72 31.57
N TYR A 518 -16.20 -29.44 31.21
CA TYR A 518 -16.27 -30.89 31.39
C TYR A 518 -16.85 -31.53 30.12
N THR A 519 -16.53 -32.79 29.86
CA THR A 519 -17.17 -33.57 28.78
C THR A 519 -18.58 -34.00 29.20
N GLN A 520 -19.47 -34.22 28.23
CA GLN A 520 -20.79 -34.74 28.45
C GLN A 520 -20.69 -36.12 29.17
N GLY A 521 -21.36 -36.28 30.32
CA GLY A 521 -21.32 -37.50 31.13
C GLY A 521 -20.35 -37.51 32.32
N GLN A 522 -19.59 -36.43 32.54
CA GLN A 522 -18.76 -36.21 33.74
C GLN A 522 -19.42 -35.26 34.74
#